data_26144574cf52782b62409d8e36b56e47
#
_entry.id   26144574cf52782b62409d8e36b56e47
#
_cell.length_a   1.000
_cell.length_b   1.000
_cell.length_c   1.000
_cell.angle_alpha   90.00
_cell.angle_beta   90.00
_cell.angle_gamma   90.00
#
_symmetry.space_group_name_H-M   'P 1'
#
loop_
_entity.id
_entity.type
_entity.pdbx_description
1 polymer ?
#
loop_
_entity_poly.entity_id
_entity_poly.type
_entity_poly.pdbx_seq_one_letter_code
_entity_poly.pdbx_strand_id
1 'polypeptide(L)'
;MTISIIKLKCFLIPFAFLSCQKQVECNPKDFKTGKFVFEQVVNGRKEITTFTRTENLQIETYHERTDTASVRWVNDYEFILQKLKPRNSAEKKAISMRIISTKDKTYTFEYSFVGENKKQIGTVTKIN
;
A
#
# COMPACT_ATOMS: atom_id res chain seq x y z
N MET A 1 15.00 54.08 -51.40
CA MET A 1 14.62 53.82 -49.98
C MET A 1 14.30 52.35 -49.82
N THR A 2 15.25 51.62 -49.34
CA THR A 2 15.07 50.17 -49.02
C THR A 2 14.72 50.02 -47.55
N ILE A 3 13.50 49.62 -47.26
CA ILE A 3 13.08 49.27 -45.92
C ILE A 3 13.54 47.87 -45.69
N SER A 4 14.57 47.74 -44.89
CA SER A 4 15.04 46.43 -44.41
C SER A 4 14.08 45.93 -43.35
N ILE A 5 13.25 44.96 -43.71
CA ILE A 5 12.42 44.25 -42.74
C ILE A 5 13.32 43.25 -42.07
N ILE A 6 13.77 43.60 -40.87
CA ILE A 6 14.42 42.64 -39.98
C ILE A 6 13.32 41.68 -39.51
N LYS A 7 13.24 40.53 -40.15
CA LYS A 7 12.45 39.41 -39.60
C LYS A 7 13.10 38.93 -38.32
N LEU A 8 12.62 39.46 -37.21
CA LEU A 8 12.92 38.90 -35.89
C LEU A 8 12.25 37.53 -35.85
N LYS A 9 13.00 36.50 -36.21
CA LYS A 9 12.57 35.14 -35.94
C LYS A 9 12.60 34.94 -34.42
N CYS A 10 11.44 35.09 -33.78
CA CYS A 10 11.23 34.55 -32.46
C CYS A 10 11.40 33.02 -32.56
N PHE A 11 12.57 32.57 -32.20
CA PHE A 11 12.84 31.16 -32.01
C PHE A 11 12.18 30.79 -30.67
N LEU A 12 10.91 30.42 -30.72
CA LEU A 12 10.23 29.76 -29.64
C LEU A 12 10.88 28.38 -29.51
N ILE A 13 11.85 28.27 -28.59
CA ILE A 13 12.34 27.00 -28.12
C ILE A 13 11.20 26.43 -27.28
N PRO A 14 10.56 25.31 -27.67
CA PRO A 14 9.66 24.63 -26.76
C PRO A 14 10.53 24.07 -25.65
N PHE A 15 10.47 24.69 -24.48
CA PHE A 15 10.95 24.08 -23.26
C PHE A 15 10.05 22.87 -23.01
N ALA A 16 10.45 21.74 -23.56
CA ALA A 16 9.88 20.48 -23.17
C ALA A 16 10.30 20.25 -21.71
N PHE A 17 9.43 20.63 -20.80
CA PHE A 17 9.51 20.13 -19.45
C PHE A 17 9.26 18.63 -19.53
N LEU A 18 10.33 17.86 -19.68
CA LEU A 18 10.36 16.46 -19.32
C LEU A 18 10.21 16.42 -17.81
N SER A 19 8.99 16.61 -17.32
CA SER A 19 8.68 16.16 -15.98
C SER A 19 8.75 14.63 -16.06
N CYS A 20 9.86 14.06 -15.67
CA CYS A 20 9.92 12.68 -15.27
C CYS A 20 9.02 12.55 -14.04
N GLN A 21 7.73 12.42 -14.25
CA GLN A 21 6.87 11.80 -13.28
C GLN A 21 7.37 10.36 -13.21
N LYS A 22 8.09 10.03 -12.13
CA LYS A 22 8.26 8.65 -11.74
C LYS A 22 6.84 8.09 -11.60
N GLN A 23 6.40 7.33 -12.59
CA GLN A 23 5.23 6.51 -12.42
C GLN A 23 5.53 5.64 -11.21
N VAL A 24 4.73 5.79 -10.16
CA VAL A 24 4.77 4.87 -9.03
C VAL A 24 4.31 3.55 -9.61
N GLU A 25 5.26 2.69 -9.97
CA GLU A 25 4.95 1.35 -10.42
C GLU A 25 4.31 0.62 -9.26
N CYS A 26 3.03 0.31 -9.39
CA CYS A 26 2.33 -0.51 -8.43
C CYS A 26 2.56 -1.98 -8.79
N ASN A 27 3.42 -2.65 -8.03
CA ASN A 27 3.71 -4.08 -8.15
C ASN A 27 3.18 -4.86 -6.95
N PRO A 28 1.84 -4.97 -6.77
CA PRO A 28 1.28 -5.62 -5.60
C PRO A 28 1.63 -7.11 -5.50
N LYS A 29 1.93 -7.77 -6.60
CA LYS A 29 2.32 -9.19 -6.62
C LYS A 29 3.55 -9.50 -5.78
N ASP A 30 4.50 -8.55 -5.68
CA ASP A 30 5.71 -8.72 -4.89
C ASP A 30 5.44 -8.75 -3.38
N PHE A 31 4.25 -8.35 -2.97
CA PHE A 31 3.82 -8.26 -1.59
C PHE A 31 2.81 -9.33 -1.17
N LYS A 32 2.54 -10.32 -2.01
CA LYS A 32 1.60 -11.39 -1.66
C LYS A 32 2.14 -12.30 -0.56
N THR A 33 3.43 -12.56 -0.56
CA THR A 33 4.11 -13.41 0.42
C THR A 33 5.35 -12.74 0.95
N GLY A 34 5.78 -13.13 2.13
CA GLY A 34 7.01 -12.64 2.76
C GLY A 34 6.83 -12.27 4.22
N LYS A 35 7.85 -11.60 4.74
CA LYS A 35 7.84 -11.02 6.10
C LYS A 35 7.69 -9.51 6.02
N PHE A 36 6.87 -8.98 6.91
CA PHE A 36 6.48 -7.58 6.89
C PHE A 36 6.49 -6.97 8.29
N VAL A 37 6.65 -5.66 8.32
CA VAL A 37 6.53 -4.85 9.53
C VAL A 37 5.50 -3.76 9.31
N PHE A 38 4.56 -3.67 10.22
CA PHE A 38 3.58 -2.61 10.29
C PHE A 38 3.83 -1.77 11.54
N GLU A 39 4.06 -0.48 11.36
CA GLU A 39 4.24 0.47 12.45
C GLU A 39 3.08 1.46 12.47
N GLN A 40 2.55 1.71 13.65
CA GLN A 40 1.53 2.74 13.87
C GLN A 40 1.77 3.44 15.19
N VAL A 41 1.25 4.65 15.31
CA VAL A 41 1.27 5.40 16.57
C VAL A 41 -0.12 5.32 17.20
N VAL A 42 -0.19 4.73 18.37
CA VAL A 42 -1.42 4.60 19.16
C VAL A 42 -1.20 5.28 20.51
N ASN A 43 -2.01 6.31 20.81
CA ASN A 43 -1.90 7.08 22.06
C ASN A 43 -0.49 7.61 22.33
N GLY A 44 0.19 8.12 21.29
CA GLY A 44 1.54 8.66 21.38
C GLY A 44 2.66 7.63 21.50
N ARG A 45 2.34 6.33 21.45
CA ARG A 45 3.31 5.24 21.47
C ARG A 45 3.42 4.59 20.11
N LYS A 46 4.65 4.28 19.70
CA LYS A 46 4.93 3.51 18.50
C LYS A 46 4.65 2.03 18.77
N GLU A 47 3.68 1.50 18.07
CA GLU A 47 3.32 0.09 18.11
C GLU A 47 3.82 -0.62 16.84
N ILE A 48 4.47 -1.76 17.02
CA ILE A 48 5.07 -2.53 15.94
C ILE A 48 4.41 -3.90 15.88
N THR A 49 3.88 -4.23 14.71
CA THR A 49 3.38 -5.56 14.41
C THR A 49 4.23 -6.16 13.30
N THR A 50 4.76 -7.35 13.53
CA THR A 50 5.42 -8.13 12.48
C THR A 50 4.49 -9.23 12.02
N PHE A 51 4.51 -9.54 10.74
CA PHE A 51 3.73 -10.65 10.24
C PHE A 51 4.42 -11.35 9.07
N THR A 52 4.12 -12.63 8.95
CA THR A 52 4.51 -13.45 7.81
C THR A 52 3.26 -13.80 7.03
N ARG A 53 3.30 -13.58 5.73
CA ARG A 53 2.20 -13.95 4.84
C ARG A 53 2.65 -15.03 3.87
N THR A 54 1.89 -16.11 3.83
CA THR A 54 1.93 -17.12 2.79
C THR A 54 0.75 -16.91 1.83
N GLU A 55 0.57 -17.77 0.85
CA GLU A 55 -0.57 -17.65 -0.06
C GLU A 55 -1.93 -17.67 0.64
N ASN A 56 -2.05 -18.41 1.75
CA ASN A 56 -3.33 -18.69 2.41
C ASN A 56 -3.42 -18.20 3.85
N LEU A 57 -2.30 -17.85 4.47
CA LEU A 57 -2.26 -17.49 5.88
C LEU A 57 -1.44 -16.24 6.14
N GLN A 58 -1.84 -15.51 7.16
CA GLN A 58 -1.06 -14.42 7.72
C GLN A 58 -0.91 -14.64 9.22
N ILE A 59 0.34 -14.71 9.68
CA ILE A 59 0.68 -14.94 11.07
C ILE A 59 1.26 -13.66 11.63
N GLU A 60 0.55 -13.04 12.55
CA GLU A 60 0.92 -11.77 13.18
C GLU A 60 1.48 -11.97 14.57
N THR A 61 2.53 -11.23 14.88
CA THR A 61 3.11 -11.18 16.23
C THR A 61 3.07 -9.74 16.74
N TYR A 62 2.45 -9.57 17.89
CA TYR A 62 2.28 -8.30 18.57
C TYR A 62 2.34 -8.52 20.08
N HIS A 63 3.27 -7.86 20.77
CA HIS A 63 3.47 -8.01 22.23
C HIS A 63 3.45 -9.48 22.70
N GLU A 64 4.34 -10.33 22.19
CA GLU A 64 4.45 -11.75 22.54
C GLU A 64 3.21 -12.60 22.21
N ARG A 65 2.27 -12.02 21.51
CA ARG A 65 1.02 -12.66 21.11
C ARG A 65 1.04 -12.96 19.63
N THR A 66 0.65 -14.16 19.27
CA THR A 66 0.57 -14.62 17.89
C THR A 66 -0.87 -14.87 17.50
N ASP A 67 -1.31 -14.23 16.42
CA ASP A 67 -2.62 -14.43 15.82
C ASP A 67 -2.45 -14.91 14.38
N THR A 68 -3.30 -15.84 13.97
CA THR A 68 -3.32 -16.36 12.60
C THR A 68 -4.63 -16.00 11.92
N ALA A 69 -4.54 -15.50 10.70
CA ALA A 69 -5.69 -15.19 9.85
C ALA A 69 -5.58 -15.93 8.53
N SER A 70 -6.71 -16.31 7.97
CA SER A 70 -6.77 -16.76 6.59
C SER A 70 -6.62 -15.58 5.64
N VAL A 71 -5.97 -15.82 4.50
CA VAL A 71 -5.79 -14.85 3.42
C VAL A 71 -6.49 -15.37 2.18
N ARG A 72 -7.40 -14.59 1.64
CA ARG A 72 -8.07 -14.91 0.37
C ARG A 72 -7.90 -13.76 -0.60
N TRP A 73 -7.12 -13.96 -1.64
CA TRP A 73 -6.93 -12.98 -2.71
C TRP A 73 -8.14 -12.94 -3.63
N VAL A 74 -8.72 -11.76 -3.77
CA VAL A 74 -9.83 -11.50 -4.69
C VAL A 74 -9.30 -11.18 -6.08
N ASN A 75 -8.18 -10.47 -6.13
CA ASN A 75 -7.41 -10.13 -7.32
C ASN A 75 -5.96 -9.85 -6.90
N ASP A 76 -5.12 -9.31 -7.77
CA ASP A 76 -3.69 -9.09 -7.48
C ASP A 76 -3.41 -8.04 -6.41
N TYR A 77 -4.37 -7.20 -6.07
CA TYR A 77 -4.19 -6.09 -5.11
C TYR A 77 -5.22 -6.04 -3.99
N GLU A 78 -6.19 -6.94 -3.98
CA GLU A 78 -7.21 -7.02 -2.93
C GLU A 78 -7.25 -8.40 -2.31
N PHE A 79 -7.32 -8.44 -1.00
CA PHE A 79 -7.47 -9.70 -0.26
C PHE A 79 -8.30 -9.50 1.00
N ILE A 80 -8.81 -10.59 1.51
CA ILE A 80 -9.63 -10.64 2.70
C ILE A 80 -8.91 -11.42 3.79
N LEU A 81 -8.80 -10.81 4.96
CA LEU A 81 -8.28 -11.42 6.18
C LEU A 81 -9.42 -11.82 7.09
N GLN A 82 -9.32 -13.00 7.67
CA GLN A 82 -10.24 -13.44 8.71
C GLN A 82 -9.50 -14.24 9.77
N LYS A 83 -9.62 -13.84 11.03
CA LYS A 83 -8.97 -14.54 12.13
C LYS A 83 -9.50 -15.97 12.25
N LEU A 84 -8.60 -16.93 12.42
CA LEU A 84 -8.97 -18.35 12.58
C LEU A 84 -9.54 -18.65 13.96
N LYS A 85 -9.07 -17.93 15.00
CA LYS A 85 -9.51 -18.08 16.39
C LYS A 85 -9.94 -16.74 16.95
N PRO A 86 -11.11 -16.20 16.53
CA PRO A 86 -11.60 -14.96 17.08
C PRO A 86 -11.99 -15.10 18.56
N ARG A 87 -11.66 -14.08 19.35
CA ARG A 87 -11.94 -14.05 20.80
C ARG A 87 -13.23 -13.32 21.13
N ASN A 88 -13.72 -12.50 20.22
CA ASN A 88 -14.91 -11.67 20.41
C ASN A 88 -15.59 -11.42 19.08
N SER A 89 -16.76 -10.76 19.12
CA SER A 89 -17.55 -10.48 17.93
C SER A 89 -16.85 -9.56 16.91
N ALA A 90 -16.03 -8.61 17.39
CA ALA A 90 -15.28 -7.72 16.53
C ALA A 90 -14.22 -8.48 15.73
N GLU A 91 -13.52 -9.42 16.35
CA GLU A 91 -12.50 -10.24 15.69
C GLU A 91 -13.08 -11.26 14.70
N LYS A 92 -14.37 -11.58 14.80
CA LYS A 92 -15.05 -12.44 13.81
C LYS A 92 -15.29 -11.76 12.47
N LYS A 93 -15.25 -10.43 12.44
CA LYS A 93 -15.47 -9.68 11.21
C LYS A 93 -14.28 -9.82 10.28
N ALA A 94 -14.55 -10.15 9.02
CA ALA A 94 -13.54 -10.17 7.97
C ALA A 94 -13.09 -8.76 7.64
N ILE A 95 -11.82 -8.62 7.30
CA ILE A 95 -11.19 -7.35 6.93
C ILE A 95 -10.86 -7.38 5.45
N SER A 96 -11.36 -6.39 4.71
CA SER A 96 -10.99 -6.16 3.33
C SER A 96 -9.74 -5.30 3.26
N MET A 97 -8.74 -5.77 2.54
CA MET A 97 -7.46 -5.11 2.35
C MET A 97 -7.24 -4.80 0.88
N ARG A 98 -6.86 -3.57 0.58
CA ARG A 98 -6.53 -3.16 -0.78
C ARG A 98 -5.19 -2.45 -0.82
N ILE A 99 -4.27 -2.96 -1.64
CA ILE A 99 -2.99 -2.30 -1.91
C ILE A 99 -3.24 -1.18 -2.90
N ILE A 100 -3.01 0.07 -2.49
CA ILE A 100 -3.27 1.25 -3.32
C ILE A 100 -2.03 1.82 -3.97
N SER A 101 -0.85 1.57 -3.42
CA SER A 101 0.42 1.96 -4.02
C SER A 101 1.57 1.13 -3.48
N THR A 102 2.64 1.02 -4.25
CA THR A 102 3.89 0.36 -3.83
C THR A 102 5.05 1.29 -4.12
N LYS A 103 6.07 1.24 -3.28
CA LYS A 103 7.32 1.96 -3.48
C LYS A 103 8.46 1.18 -2.83
N ASP A 104 9.42 0.71 -3.63
CA ASP A 104 10.53 -0.12 -3.17
C ASP A 104 10.03 -1.35 -2.39
N LYS A 105 10.33 -1.45 -1.11
CA LYS A 105 9.89 -2.55 -0.22
C LYS A 105 8.64 -2.21 0.59
N THR A 106 7.95 -1.15 0.26
CA THR A 106 6.83 -0.61 1.02
C THR A 106 5.57 -0.63 0.19
N TYR A 107 4.44 -0.94 0.81
CA TYR A 107 3.13 -0.72 0.20
C TYR A 107 2.22 0.05 1.13
N THR A 108 1.37 0.87 0.52
CA THR A 108 0.28 1.56 1.20
C THR A 108 -1.01 0.81 0.92
N PHE A 109 -1.79 0.60 1.93
CA PHE A 109 -3.04 -0.16 1.84
C PHE A 109 -4.20 0.59 2.50
N GLU A 110 -5.38 0.29 2.00
CA GLU A 110 -6.65 0.73 2.56
C GLU A 110 -7.34 -0.49 3.13
N TYR A 111 -7.91 -0.36 4.31
CA TYR A 111 -8.61 -1.48 4.95
C TYR A 111 -9.91 -1.03 5.61
N SER A 112 -10.84 -1.96 5.65
CA SER A 112 -12.15 -1.79 6.27
C SER A 112 -12.71 -3.16 6.66
N PHE A 113 -13.64 -3.17 7.60
CA PHE A 113 -14.45 -4.38 7.79
C PHE A 113 -15.34 -4.59 6.57
N VAL A 114 -15.48 -5.85 6.16
CA VAL A 114 -16.37 -6.20 5.03
C VAL A 114 -17.78 -5.73 5.33
N GLY A 115 -18.38 -5.00 4.38
CA GLY A 115 -19.71 -4.43 4.50
C GLY A 115 -19.77 -3.06 5.18
N GLU A 116 -18.65 -2.52 5.66
CA GLU A 116 -18.60 -1.18 6.27
C GLU A 116 -17.97 -0.17 5.31
N ASN A 117 -18.43 1.07 5.37
CA ASN A 117 -17.94 2.15 4.50
C ASN A 117 -16.72 2.88 5.06
N LYS A 118 -16.45 2.73 6.34
CA LYS A 118 -15.31 3.40 6.98
C LYS A 118 -14.01 2.73 6.58
N LYS A 119 -13.14 3.47 5.90
CA LYS A 119 -11.84 3.00 5.43
C LYS A 119 -10.71 3.67 6.20
N GLN A 120 -9.66 2.91 6.47
CA GLN A 120 -8.43 3.37 7.08
C GLN A 120 -7.25 3.07 6.16
N ILE A 121 -6.19 3.84 6.29
CA ILE A 121 -4.99 3.72 5.46
C ILE A 121 -3.80 3.41 6.35
N GLY A 122 -2.96 2.49 5.91
CA GLY A 122 -1.72 2.15 6.57
C GLY A 122 -0.60 1.89 5.56
N THR A 123 0.63 1.80 6.07
CA THR A 123 1.82 1.52 5.28
C THR A 123 2.59 0.37 5.92
N VAL A 124 3.02 -0.57 5.10
CA VAL A 124 3.74 -1.78 5.52
C VAL A 124 5.06 -1.86 4.76
N THR A 125 6.10 -2.30 5.44
CA THR A 125 7.42 -2.54 4.85
C THR A 125 7.70 -4.05 4.80
N LYS A 126 8.11 -4.53 3.64
CA LYS A 126 8.58 -5.91 3.47
C LYS A 126 10.04 -6.00 3.91
N ILE A 127 10.34 -6.93 4.80
CA ILE A 127 11.69 -7.12 5.36
C ILE A 127 12.38 -8.38 4.85
N ASN A 128 11.64 -9.29 4.25
CA ASN A 128 12.21 -10.49 3.62
C ASN A 128 11.27 -11.16 2.61
#